data_db4fe255016d806d73bbb186c01baeb5
#
_entry.id   db4fe255016d806d73bbb186c01baeb5
#
_cell.length_a   1.000
_cell.length_b   1.000
_cell.length_c   1.000
_cell.angle_alpha   90.00
_cell.angle_beta   90.00
_cell.angle_gamma   90.00
#
_symmetry.space_group_name_H-M   'P 1'
#
loop_
_entity.id
_entity.type
_entity.pdbx_description
1 polymer ?
#
loop_
_entity_poly.entity_id
_entity_poly.type
_entity_poly.pdbx_seq_one_letter_code
_entity_poly.pdbx_strand_id
1 'polypeptide(L)'
;MKKIIAIVLICVCVLGIVGCSQQPQQVQGGLLLAEGNVINIDVSSLPEGYNYSFSGADAKAIIDYLSTLNLESNFEENPNEYAGMTWVISLKYENGDALTIYHFGNMFIRVKGGSWYKMTYDEASRFDTLLDELK
;
A
#
# COMPACT_ATOMS: atom_id res chain seq x y z
N MET A 1 -34.91 -3.88 49.80
CA MET A 1 -33.69 -3.11 49.51
C MET A 1 -32.42 -3.94 49.37
N LYS A 2 -32.34 -5.12 49.98
CA LYS A 2 -31.12 -5.97 49.88
C LYS A 2 -30.96 -6.72 48.56
N LYS A 3 -31.97 -6.77 47.69
CA LYS A 3 -31.91 -7.47 46.39
C LYS A 3 -31.47 -6.60 45.22
N ILE A 4 -31.45 -5.27 45.38
CA ILE A 4 -31.03 -4.33 44.31
C ILE A 4 -29.51 -4.12 44.28
N ILE A 5 -28.87 -4.30 45.41
CA ILE A 5 -27.39 -4.12 45.51
C ILE A 5 -26.65 -5.26 44.83
N ALA A 6 -27.22 -6.45 44.77
CA ALA A 6 -26.56 -7.61 44.14
C ALA A 6 -26.55 -7.54 42.60
N ILE A 7 -27.47 -6.82 41.97
CA ILE A 7 -27.59 -6.71 40.52
C ILE A 7 -26.59 -5.64 39.98
N VAL A 8 -26.29 -4.61 40.76
CA VAL A 8 -25.35 -3.57 40.35
C VAL A 8 -23.89 -4.04 40.39
N LEU A 9 -23.58 -5.02 41.24
CA LEU A 9 -22.22 -5.55 41.35
C LEU A 9 -21.83 -6.51 40.23
N ILE A 10 -22.83 -7.12 39.54
CA ILE A 10 -22.59 -8.05 38.42
C ILE A 10 -22.34 -7.31 37.09
N CYS A 11 -22.88 -6.08 36.96
CA CYS A 11 -22.67 -5.29 35.74
C CYS A 11 -21.30 -4.65 35.61
N VAL A 12 -20.51 -4.57 36.68
CA VAL A 12 -19.18 -3.93 36.67
C VAL A 12 -18.07 -4.89 36.24
N CYS A 13 -18.28 -6.21 36.30
CA CYS A 13 -17.26 -7.21 35.98
C CYS A 13 -17.20 -7.61 34.49
N VAL A 14 -18.07 -7.10 33.62
CA VAL A 14 -18.11 -7.48 32.19
C VAL A 14 -17.41 -6.45 31.28
N LEU A 15 -16.93 -5.33 31.81
CA LEU A 15 -16.27 -4.30 31.02
C LEU A 15 -14.72 -4.38 31.00
N GLY A 16 -14.16 -5.49 31.38
CA GLY A 16 -12.71 -5.60 31.62
C GLY A 16 -11.92 -6.47 30.62
N ILE A 17 -12.43 -6.88 29.46
CA ILE A 17 -11.62 -7.59 28.47
C ILE A 17 -11.93 -7.08 27.06
N VAL A 18 -11.67 -5.82 26.80
CA VAL A 18 -11.34 -5.40 25.43
C VAL A 18 -9.84 -5.50 25.33
N GLY A 19 -9.33 -6.70 25.14
CA GLY A 19 -7.99 -6.89 24.64
C GLY A 19 -7.92 -6.21 23.29
N CYS A 20 -7.16 -5.12 23.19
CA CYS A 20 -6.73 -4.55 21.92
C CYS A 20 -5.81 -5.56 21.24
N SER A 21 -6.36 -6.59 20.60
CA SER A 21 -5.69 -7.22 19.50
C SER A 21 -5.78 -6.22 18.35
N GLN A 22 -4.70 -5.50 18.10
CA GLN A 22 -4.56 -4.73 16.87
C GLN A 22 -4.55 -5.75 15.73
N GLN A 23 -5.71 -6.02 15.17
CA GLN A 23 -5.80 -6.75 13.91
C GLN A 23 -5.12 -5.90 12.84
N PRO A 24 -4.34 -6.52 11.94
CA PRO A 24 -3.79 -5.84 10.78
C PRO A 24 -4.91 -5.11 10.06
N GLN A 25 -4.81 -3.80 9.96
CA GLN A 25 -5.78 -3.02 9.20
C GLN A 25 -5.44 -3.17 7.72
N GLN A 26 -6.26 -3.91 7.00
CA GLN A 26 -6.22 -3.90 5.54
C GLN A 26 -6.78 -2.58 5.05
N VAL A 27 -5.97 -1.83 4.32
CA VAL A 27 -6.43 -0.66 3.59
C VAL A 27 -6.99 -1.14 2.26
N GLN A 28 -8.32 -1.26 2.16
CA GLN A 28 -8.98 -1.50 0.88
C GLN A 28 -8.95 -0.22 0.06
N GLY A 29 -8.49 -0.32 -1.19
CA GLY A 29 -8.54 0.78 -2.14
C GLY A 29 -7.20 1.22 -2.72
N GLY A 30 -6.15 0.44 -2.53
CA GLY A 30 -4.84 0.72 -3.12
C GLY A 30 -4.12 1.91 -2.50
N LEU A 31 -3.11 2.42 -3.19
CA LEU A 31 -2.42 3.63 -2.80
C LEU A 31 -3.31 4.86 -3.06
N LEU A 32 -3.33 5.78 -2.09
CA LEU A 32 -3.93 7.08 -2.28
C LEU A 32 -3.06 7.89 -3.26
N LEU A 33 -3.49 7.91 -4.51
CA LEU A 33 -2.88 8.73 -5.54
C LEU A 33 -3.42 10.16 -5.42
N ALA A 34 -2.60 11.15 -5.75
CA ALA A 34 -3.05 12.53 -5.82
C ALA A 34 -4.16 12.68 -6.87
N GLU A 35 -5.13 13.54 -6.60
CA GLU A 35 -6.15 13.89 -7.59
C GLU A 35 -5.52 14.61 -8.78
N GLY A 36 -5.94 14.28 -9.99
CA GLY A 36 -5.47 14.92 -11.19
C GLY A 36 -5.25 13.95 -12.36
N ASN A 37 -5.00 14.53 -13.52
CA ASN A 37 -4.74 13.78 -14.73
C ASN A 37 -3.26 13.43 -14.82
N VAL A 38 -2.91 12.15 -14.79
CA VAL A 38 -1.55 11.65 -15.00
C VAL A 38 -1.28 11.62 -16.50
N ILE A 39 -0.26 12.35 -16.95
CA ILE A 39 0.13 12.44 -18.36
C ILE A 39 1.27 11.49 -18.72
N ASN A 40 2.09 11.12 -17.76
CA ASN A 40 3.22 10.21 -17.97
C ASN A 40 3.59 9.47 -16.68
N ILE A 41 4.08 8.25 -16.82
CA ILE A 41 4.65 7.45 -15.74
C ILE A 41 6.04 6.97 -16.16
N ASP A 42 7.06 7.36 -15.43
CA ASP A 42 8.41 6.81 -15.58
C ASP A 42 8.61 5.70 -14.54
N VAL A 43 9.08 4.54 -14.98
CA VAL A 43 9.39 3.39 -14.13
C VAL A 43 10.85 3.05 -14.29
N SER A 44 11.61 3.10 -13.21
CA SER A 44 13.01 2.72 -13.18
C SER A 44 13.30 1.71 -12.07
N SER A 45 14.42 1.02 -12.14
CA SER A 45 14.83 0.08 -11.10
C SER A 45 16.00 0.58 -10.25
N LEU A 46 16.06 0.12 -9.00
CA LEU A 46 17.22 0.24 -8.12
C LEU A 46 17.61 -1.18 -7.64
N PRO A 47 18.87 -1.65 -7.88
CA PRO A 47 19.91 -0.93 -8.62
C PRO A 47 19.51 -0.67 -10.08
N GLU A 48 20.14 0.32 -10.69
CA GLU A 48 19.87 0.72 -12.06
C GLU A 48 20.02 -0.45 -13.04
N GLY A 49 19.04 -0.60 -13.93
CA GLY A 49 19.02 -1.68 -14.93
C GLY A 49 17.86 -1.55 -15.90
N TYR A 50 16.76 -0.99 -15.46
CA TYR A 50 15.53 -0.81 -16.24
C TYR A 50 15.08 0.64 -16.18
N ASN A 51 14.59 1.13 -17.32
CA ASN A 51 14.00 2.47 -17.42
C ASN A 51 12.95 2.48 -18.53
N TYR A 52 11.71 2.74 -18.16
CA TYR A 52 10.55 2.75 -19.05
C TYR A 52 9.76 4.04 -18.85
N SER A 53 9.08 4.48 -19.91
CA SER A 53 8.18 5.64 -19.87
C SER A 53 6.86 5.28 -20.54
N PHE A 54 5.76 5.51 -19.83
CA PHE A 54 4.41 5.13 -20.25
C PHE A 54 3.49 6.34 -20.28
N SER A 55 2.58 6.37 -21.26
CA SER A 55 1.56 7.40 -21.38
C SER A 55 0.25 6.78 -21.88
N GLY A 56 -0.84 7.56 -21.89
CA GLY A 56 -2.12 7.11 -22.41
C GLY A 56 -2.65 5.85 -21.73
N ALA A 57 -3.02 4.84 -22.52
CA ALA A 57 -3.61 3.60 -22.04
C ALA A 57 -2.65 2.79 -21.15
N ASP A 58 -1.36 2.80 -21.45
CA ASP A 58 -0.34 2.07 -20.69
C ASP A 58 -0.14 2.70 -19.31
N ALA A 59 -0.06 4.02 -19.23
CA ALA A 59 -0.04 4.73 -17.96
C ALA A 59 -1.31 4.45 -17.13
N LYS A 60 -2.48 4.41 -17.78
CA LYS A 60 -3.73 4.05 -17.12
C LYS A 60 -3.70 2.65 -16.53
N ALA A 61 -3.13 1.67 -17.22
CA ALA A 61 -3.01 0.30 -16.71
C ALA A 61 -2.18 0.25 -15.42
N ILE A 62 -1.10 1.03 -15.33
CA ILE A 62 -0.28 1.15 -14.11
C ILE A 62 -1.08 1.83 -12.98
N ILE A 63 -1.83 2.88 -13.27
CA ILE A 63 -2.70 3.54 -12.28
C ILE A 63 -3.76 2.58 -11.76
N ASP A 64 -4.41 1.82 -12.63
CA ASP A 64 -5.42 0.83 -12.26
C ASP A 64 -4.82 -0.25 -11.35
N TYR A 65 -3.60 -0.73 -11.65
CA TYR A 65 -2.88 -1.63 -10.76
C TYR A 65 -2.68 -1.02 -9.37
N LEU A 66 -2.08 0.17 -9.28
CA LEU A 66 -1.78 0.85 -8.02
C LEU A 66 -3.03 1.13 -7.19
N SER A 67 -4.14 1.43 -7.85
CA SER A 67 -5.42 1.78 -7.21
C SER A 67 -6.20 0.58 -6.69
N THR A 68 -5.89 -0.63 -7.15
CA THR A 68 -6.60 -1.86 -6.81
C THR A 68 -5.85 -2.78 -5.86
N LEU A 69 -4.68 -2.36 -5.37
CA LEU A 69 -3.90 -3.14 -4.41
C LEU A 69 -4.63 -3.29 -3.07
N ASN A 70 -4.57 -4.50 -2.50
CA ASN A 70 -4.92 -4.72 -1.10
C ASN A 70 -3.68 -4.53 -0.24
N LEU A 71 -3.67 -3.50 0.57
CA LEU A 71 -2.52 -3.09 1.35
C LEU A 71 -2.75 -3.32 2.84
N GLU A 72 -1.73 -3.85 3.50
CA GLU A 72 -1.67 -4.03 4.94
C GLU A 72 -0.78 -2.94 5.55
N SER A 73 -1.31 -2.17 6.51
CA SER A 73 -0.58 -1.07 7.15
C SER A 73 0.12 -1.47 8.44
N ASN A 74 -0.38 -2.49 9.15
CA ASN A 74 0.15 -2.98 10.41
C ASN A 74 0.74 -4.38 10.22
N PHE A 75 1.99 -4.46 9.86
CA PHE A 75 2.75 -5.70 9.70
C PHE A 75 4.01 -5.67 10.57
N GLU A 76 4.51 -6.84 10.95
CA GLU A 76 5.65 -6.98 11.87
C GLU A 76 7.01 -6.87 11.15
N GLU A 77 7.04 -7.17 9.85
CA GLU A 77 8.27 -7.17 9.08
C GLU A 77 8.85 -5.77 8.91
N ASN A 78 10.16 -5.66 9.03
CA ASN A 78 10.87 -4.41 8.78
C ASN A 78 11.41 -4.39 7.34
N PRO A 79 10.90 -3.53 6.45
CA PRO A 79 11.35 -3.47 5.05
C PRO A 79 12.86 -3.25 4.90
N ASN A 80 13.52 -2.60 5.88
CA ASN A 80 14.96 -2.34 5.83
C ASN A 80 15.83 -3.59 6.06
N GLU A 81 15.23 -4.70 6.51
CA GLU A 81 15.92 -5.98 6.70
C GLU A 81 15.88 -6.88 5.46
N TYR A 82 15.17 -6.44 4.41
CA TYR A 82 15.05 -7.18 3.16
C TYR A 82 15.99 -6.62 2.10
N ALA A 83 16.50 -7.53 1.28
CA ALA A 83 17.26 -7.20 0.07
C ALA A 83 16.39 -7.48 -1.16
N GLY A 84 16.55 -6.69 -2.20
CA GLY A 84 15.79 -6.89 -3.44
C GLY A 84 15.85 -5.66 -4.34
N MET A 85 15.29 -5.82 -5.52
CA MET A 85 15.12 -4.73 -6.47
C MET A 85 13.96 -3.84 -6.03
N THR A 86 14.10 -2.55 -6.24
CA THR A 86 13.04 -1.57 -6.05
C THR A 86 12.64 -1.01 -7.40
N TRP A 87 11.35 -1.06 -7.73
CA TRP A 87 10.79 -0.23 -8.78
C TRP A 87 10.52 1.17 -8.23
N VAL A 88 11.01 2.17 -8.94
CA VAL A 88 10.72 3.59 -8.67
C VAL A 88 9.72 4.05 -9.72
N ILE A 89 8.49 4.32 -9.31
CA ILE A 89 7.38 4.68 -10.19
C ILE A 89 7.11 6.17 -9.98
N SER A 90 7.34 6.97 -10.99
CA SER A 90 7.16 8.43 -10.93
C SER A 90 5.99 8.85 -11.82
N LEU A 91 4.89 9.25 -11.19
CA LEU A 91 3.71 9.79 -11.86
C LEU A 91 3.89 11.29 -12.09
N LYS A 92 3.68 11.74 -13.32
CA LYS A 92 3.68 13.15 -13.70
C LYS A 92 2.26 13.59 -14.04
N TYR A 93 1.80 14.62 -13.36
CA TYR A 93 0.47 15.18 -13.52
C TYR A 93 0.47 16.36 -14.48
N GLU A 94 -0.68 16.61 -15.12
CA GLU A 94 -0.87 17.71 -16.07
C GLU A 94 -0.62 19.08 -15.44
N ASN A 95 -0.91 19.25 -14.16
CA ASN A 95 -0.67 20.48 -13.40
C ASN A 95 0.81 20.73 -13.05
N GLY A 96 1.71 19.83 -13.42
CA GLY A 96 3.14 19.90 -13.13
C GLY A 96 3.56 19.21 -11.83
N ASP A 97 2.63 18.68 -11.02
CA ASP A 97 2.94 17.90 -9.84
C ASP A 97 3.54 16.55 -10.22
N ALA A 98 4.26 15.94 -9.28
CA ALA A 98 4.81 14.60 -9.41
C ALA A 98 4.64 13.81 -8.12
N LEU A 99 4.38 12.52 -8.25
CA LEU A 99 4.30 11.57 -7.15
C LEU A 99 5.27 10.43 -7.40
N THR A 100 6.11 10.10 -6.42
CA THR A 100 7.04 8.98 -6.51
C THR A 100 6.60 7.86 -5.58
N ILE A 101 6.57 6.65 -6.11
CA ILE A 101 6.20 5.43 -5.40
C ILE A 101 7.40 4.49 -5.46
N TYR A 102 7.71 3.85 -4.33
CA TYR A 102 8.68 2.77 -4.22
C TYR A 102 7.95 1.45 -4.06
N HIS A 103 8.15 0.55 -5.01
CA HIS A 103 7.68 -0.84 -4.99
C HIS A 103 8.88 -1.73 -4.75
N PHE A 104 9.07 -2.15 -3.49
CA PHE A 104 10.29 -2.80 -3.02
C PHE A 104 10.11 -4.30 -2.87
N GLY A 105 10.99 -5.04 -3.52
CA GLY A 105 10.94 -6.50 -3.52
C GLY A 105 9.56 -6.99 -3.95
N ASN A 106 9.15 -8.11 -3.38
CA ASN A 106 7.87 -8.72 -3.71
C ASN A 106 6.81 -8.53 -2.61
N MET A 107 6.96 -7.53 -1.75
CA MET A 107 6.06 -7.39 -0.60
C MET A 107 5.72 -5.96 -0.20
N PHE A 108 6.57 -4.96 -0.46
CA PHE A 108 6.42 -3.64 0.15
C PHE A 108 6.23 -2.53 -0.88
N ILE A 109 5.38 -1.57 -0.53
CA ILE A 109 5.13 -0.40 -1.37
C ILE A 109 4.90 0.84 -0.49
N ARG A 110 5.36 2.00 -0.94
CA ARG A 110 5.06 3.29 -0.30
C ARG A 110 5.09 4.44 -1.29
N VAL A 111 4.39 5.49 -0.96
CA VAL A 111 4.63 6.82 -1.54
C VAL A 111 5.85 7.43 -0.87
N LYS A 112 6.71 8.11 -1.62
CA LYS A 112 7.89 8.81 -1.10
C LYS A 112 7.51 9.73 0.06
N GLY A 113 8.18 9.55 1.21
CA GLY A 113 7.89 10.29 2.44
C GLY A 113 6.76 9.72 3.28
N GLY A 114 6.03 8.71 2.79
CA GLY A 114 4.97 8.02 3.52
C GLY A 114 5.42 6.74 4.21
N SER A 115 4.47 6.10 4.89
CA SER A 115 4.68 4.81 5.53
C SER A 115 4.72 3.67 4.51
N TRP A 116 5.40 2.58 4.88
CA TRP A 116 5.35 1.35 4.12
C TRP A 116 4.00 0.64 4.29
N TYR A 117 3.54 0.03 3.22
CA TYR A 117 2.46 -0.95 3.18
C TYR A 117 3.01 -2.28 2.71
N LYS A 118 2.38 -3.37 3.16
CA LYS A 118 2.66 -4.72 2.69
C LYS A 118 1.56 -5.18 1.74
N MET A 119 1.94 -5.89 0.70
CA MET A 119 1.05 -6.54 -0.25
C MET A 119 1.36 -8.04 -0.34
N THR A 120 0.48 -8.82 -0.95
CA THR A 120 0.75 -10.23 -1.21
C THR A 120 1.80 -10.38 -2.31
N TYR A 121 2.46 -11.53 -2.33
CA TYR A 121 3.39 -11.87 -3.41
C TYR A 121 2.70 -11.84 -4.79
N ASP A 122 1.47 -12.34 -4.87
CA ASP A 122 0.70 -12.36 -6.12
C ASP A 122 0.40 -10.94 -6.62
N GLU A 123 0.07 -10.03 -5.73
CA GLU A 123 -0.14 -8.62 -6.09
C GLU A 123 1.14 -7.96 -6.57
N ALA A 124 2.26 -8.21 -5.89
CA ALA A 124 3.55 -7.68 -6.28
C ALA A 124 4.02 -8.22 -7.65
N SER A 125 3.88 -9.52 -7.89
CA SER A 125 4.28 -10.17 -9.15
C SER A 125 3.42 -9.73 -10.34
N ARG A 126 2.19 -9.29 -10.11
CA ARG A 126 1.34 -8.70 -11.16
C ARG A 126 1.95 -7.43 -11.76
N PHE A 127 2.75 -6.68 -10.98
CA PHE A 127 3.44 -5.51 -11.52
C PHE A 127 4.51 -5.89 -12.54
N ASP A 128 5.30 -6.92 -12.26
CA ASP A 128 6.31 -7.41 -13.19
C ASP A 128 5.64 -7.94 -14.47
N THR A 129 4.55 -8.69 -14.33
CA THR A 129 3.77 -9.17 -15.49
C THR A 129 3.21 -8.01 -16.31
N LEU A 130 2.65 -6.98 -15.65
CA LEU A 130 2.13 -5.79 -16.32
C LEU A 130 3.24 -5.06 -17.09
N LEU A 131 4.42 -4.87 -16.49
CA LEU A 131 5.54 -4.26 -17.18
C LEU A 131 5.99 -5.07 -18.39
N ASP A 132 5.96 -6.41 -18.33
CA ASP A 132 6.31 -7.28 -19.44
C ASP A 132 5.30 -7.20 -20.61
N GLU A 133 4.03 -6.95 -20.30
CA GLU A 133 2.97 -6.76 -21.30
C GLU A 133 3.02 -5.37 -21.97
N LEU A 134 3.54 -4.36 -21.28
CA LEU A 134 3.58 -2.98 -21.77
C LEU A 134 4.88 -2.59 -22.53
N LYS A 135 5.88 -3.49 -22.55
CA LYS A 135 7.19 -3.26 -23.20
C LYS A 135 7.14 -3.42 -24.71
#